data_5f721a57ce05b3fca7ad427079bddff8
#
_entry.id   5f721a57ce05b3fca7ad427079bddff8
#
_cell.length_a   1.000
_cell.length_b   1.000
_cell.length_c   1.000
_cell.angle_alpha   90.00
_cell.angle_beta   90.00
_cell.angle_gamma   90.00
#
_symmetry.space_group_name_H-M   'P 1'
#
loop_
_entity.id
_entity.type
_entity.pdbx_description
1 polymer ?
#
loop_
_entity_poly.entity_id
_entity_poly.type
_entity_poly.pdbx_seq_one_letter_code
_entity_poly.pdbx_strand_id
1 'polypeptide(L)'
;TLEAKRDKIIEDGKKKVAELEILNKELSDYGTIVVDEEQYKNLQEEKEQIIEKQATLKSQYESLKKNNEDLMSAEFCPLCKRKFDNIDNSGLIKENDKKIAYCINEGKKLKSRKEEIIPLMEEIERKRERLREKNKLEIRIAALNTQVVTLRSDCISINNTIKQLNDN
;
A
#
# COMPACT_ATOMS: atom_id res chain seq x y z
N THR A 1 39.53 22.46 -31.35
CA THR A 1 39.99 21.48 -32.31
C THR A 1 39.11 20.22 -32.32
N LEU A 2 39.12 19.46 -33.37
CA LEU A 2 38.39 18.17 -33.45
C LEU A 2 38.94 17.13 -32.46
N GLU A 3 40.24 17.15 -32.25
CA GLU A 3 40.89 16.27 -31.25
C GLU A 3 40.47 16.60 -29.82
N ALA A 4 40.34 17.87 -29.48
CA ALA A 4 39.82 18.28 -28.16
C ALA A 4 38.36 17.88 -27.95
N LYS A 5 37.53 17.99 -28.99
CA LYS A 5 36.15 17.50 -28.95
C LYS A 5 36.06 15.98 -28.75
N ARG A 6 36.87 15.22 -29.49
CA ARG A 6 37.00 13.78 -29.33
C ARG A 6 37.35 13.38 -27.90
N ASP A 7 38.39 14.02 -27.35
CA ASP A 7 38.86 13.70 -26.02
C ASP A 7 37.83 14.00 -24.93
N LYS A 8 37.08 15.08 -25.10
CA LYS A 8 35.95 15.40 -24.22
C LYS A 8 34.84 14.34 -24.30
N ILE A 9 34.49 13.89 -25.50
CA ILE A 9 33.49 12.82 -25.70
C ILE A 9 33.95 11.53 -25.04
N ILE A 10 35.21 11.17 -25.17
CA ILE A 10 35.79 9.97 -24.54
C ILE A 10 35.70 10.08 -23.02
N GLU A 11 36.03 11.23 -22.46
CA GLU A 11 35.96 11.46 -21.01
C GLU A 11 34.52 11.38 -20.51
N ASP A 12 33.58 12.06 -21.18
CA ASP A 12 32.14 12.00 -20.84
C ASP A 12 31.60 10.58 -20.92
N GLY A 13 32.03 9.82 -21.93
CA GLY A 13 31.66 8.42 -22.10
C GLY A 13 32.16 7.54 -20.95
N LYS A 14 33.41 7.73 -20.53
CA LYS A 14 33.98 7.00 -19.38
C LYS A 14 33.24 7.28 -18.08
N LYS A 15 32.86 8.53 -17.83
CA LYS A 15 32.04 8.90 -16.66
C LYS A 15 30.68 8.21 -16.68
N LYS A 16 30.01 8.18 -17.81
CA LYS A 16 28.71 7.54 -17.97
C LYS A 16 28.78 6.02 -17.82
N VAL A 17 29.81 5.39 -18.33
CA VAL A 17 30.05 3.95 -18.15
C VAL A 17 30.29 3.61 -16.68
N ALA A 18 31.08 4.43 -15.97
CA ALA A 18 31.30 4.25 -14.55
C ALA A 18 29.99 4.40 -13.74
N GLU A 19 29.16 5.37 -14.07
CA GLU A 19 27.83 5.54 -13.48
C GLU A 19 26.93 4.34 -13.76
N LEU A 20 26.94 3.82 -14.99
CA LEU A 20 26.20 2.60 -15.36
C LEU A 20 26.59 1.38 -14.55
N GLU A 21 27.88 1.19 -14.27
CA GLU A 21 28.34 0.08 -13.43
C GLU A 21 27.77 0.16 -12.03
N ILE A 22 27.75 1.35 -11.44
CA ILE A 22 27.15 1.61 -10.12
C ILE A 22 25.65 1.33 -10.14
N LEU A 23 24.93 1.86 -11.13
CA LEU A 23 23.47 1.68 -11.24
C LEU A 23 23.08 0.23 -11.54
N ASN A 24 23.84 -0.49 -12.35
CA ASN A 24 23.60 -1.91 -12.60
C ASN A 24 23.80 -2.75 -11.34
N LYS A 25 24.75 -2.39 -10.48
CA LYS A 25 24.94 -3.04 -9.19
C LYS A 25 23.75 -2.77 -8.27
N GLU A 26 23.30 -1.52 -8.16
CA GLU A 26 22.09 -1.16 -7.42
C GLU A 26 20.87 -1.92 -7.94
N LEU A 27 20.72 -2.05 -9.26
CA LEU A 27 19.63 -2.79 -9.87
C LEU A 27 19.64 -4.27 -9.46
N SER A 28 20.83 -4.89 -9.46
CA SER A 28 20.97 -6.29 -9.05
C SER A 28 20.59 -6.52 -7.58
N ASP A 29 20.79 -5.53 -6.71
CA ASP A 29 20.44 -5.60 -5.29
C ASP A 29 18.91 -5.64 -5.06
N TYR A 30 18.11 -5.13 -5.99
CA TYR A 30 16.64 -5.25 -5.89
C TYR A 30 16.16 -6.69 -6.07
N GLY A 31 16.88 -7.50 -6.85
CA GLY A 31 16.47 -8.86 -7.18
C GLY A 31 15.14 -8.93 -7.93
N THR A 32 14.46 -10.05 -7.81
CA THR A 32 13.13 -10.25 -8.39
C THR A 32 12.08 -9.83 -7.39
N ILE A 33 11.21 -8.90 -7.79
CA ILE A 33 10.11 -8.41 -6.97
C ILE A 33 8.80 -8.85 -7.61
N VAL A 34 8.05 -9.68 -6.88
CA VAL A 34 6.72 -10.13 -7.30
C VAL A 34 5.68 -9.47 -6.41
N VAL A 35 4.74 -8.75 -7.03
CA VAL A 35 3.62 -8.11 -6.35
C VAL A 35 2.35 -8.90 -6.68
N ASP A 36 1.72 -9.46 -5.65
CA ASP A 36 0.45 -10.16 -5.79
C ASP A 36 -0.70 -9.15 -5.72
N GLU A 37 -1.08 -8.59 -6.86
CA GLU A 37 -2.15 -7.60 -6.98
C GLU A 37 -3.53 -8.20 -6.67
N GLU A 38 -3.74 -9.47 -6.98
CA GLU A 38 -4.99 -10.15 -6.68
C GLU A 38 -5.17 -10.31 -5.16
N GLN A 39 -4.13 -10.71 -4.47
CA GLN A 39 -4.13 -10.79 -3.00
C GLN A 39 -4.43 -9.44 -2.37
N TYR A 40 -3.81 -8.37 -2.85
CA TYR A 40 -4.07 -7.03 -2.35
C TYR A 40 -5.53 -6.63 -2.53
N LYS A 41 -6.09 -6.87 -3.71
CA LYS A 41 -7.49 -6.59 -4.01
C LYS A 41 -8.43 -7.36 -3.08
N ASN A 42 -8.16 -8.66 -2.88
CA ASN A 42 -8.97 -9.51 -2.01
C ASN A 42 -8.91 -9.02 -0.55
N LEU A 43 -7.73 -8.65 -0.06
CA LEU A 43 -7.55 -8.09 1.28
C LEU A 43 -8.26 -6.75 1.45
N GLN A 44 -8.22 -5.90 0.43
CA GLN A 44 -8.91 -4.62 0.43
C GLN A 44 -10.43 -4.81 0.48
N GLU A 45 -10.99 -5.70 -0.32
CA GLU A 45 -12.41 -6.04 -0.31
C GLU A 45 -12.85 -6.62 1.04
N GLU A 46 -12.05 -7.52 1.61
CA GLU A 46 -12.30 -8.08 2.94
C GLU A 46 -12.28 -6.99 4.02
N LYS A 47 -11.32 -6.08 3.97
CA LYS A 47 -11.23 -4.94 4.89
C LYS A 47 -12.47 -4.05 4.80
N GLU A 48 -12.93 -3.74 3.61
CA GLU A 48 -14.14 -2.95 3.40
C GLU A 48 -15.39 -3.65 3.96
N GLN A 49 -15.51 -4.96 3.73
CA GLN A 49 -16.59 -5.76 4.31
C GLN A 49 -16.56 -5.80 5.84
N ILE A 50 -15.37 -5.87 6.42
CA ILE A 50 -15.18 -5.81 7.87
C ILE A 50 -15.65 -4.46 8.42
N ILE A 51 -15.29 -3.36 7.77
CA ILE A 51 -15.69 -2.00 8.18
C ILE A 51 -17.22 -1.86 8.16
N GLU A 52 -17.88 -2.37 7.11
CA GLU A 52 -19.34 -2.35 7.02
C GLU A 52 -20.01 -3.20 8.11
N LYS A 53 -19.50 -4.40 8.35
CA LYS A 53 -20.01 -5.28 9.41
C LYS A 53 -19.79 -4.68 10.80
N GLN A 54 -18.65 -4.06 11.04
CA GLN A 54 -18.38 -3.36 12.29
C GLN A 54 -19.36 -2.21 12.53
N ALA A 55 -19.66 -1.43 11.49
CA ALA A 55 -20.65 -0.35 11.59
C ALA A 55 -22.05 -0.89 11.88
N THR A 56 -22.46 -1.98 11.25
CA THR A 56 -23.73 -2.65 11.48
C THR A 56 -23.82 -3.19 12.91
N LEU A 57 -22.79 -3.87 13.39
CA LEU A 57 -22.75 -4.41 14.76
C LEU A 57 -22.78 -3.31 15.80
N LYS A 58 -22.08 -2.21 15.57
CA LYS A 58 -22.11 -1.03 16.46
C LYS A 58 -23.49 -0.43 16.54
N SER A 59 -24.17 -0.29 15.40
CA SER A 59 -25.55 0.23 15.35
C SER A 59 -26.51 -0.68 16.09
N GLN A 60 -26.41 -2.00 15.89
CA GLN A 60 -27.22 -2.99 16.60
C GLN A 60 -26.96 -2.97 18.11
N TYR A 61 -25.71 -2.89 18.50
CA TYR A 61 -25.32 -2.78 19.91
C TYR A 61 -25.93 -1.55 20.58
N GLU A 62 -25.81 -0.39 19.96
CA GLU A 62 -26.35 0.87 20.49
C GLU A 62 -27.90 0.83 20.59
N SER A 63 -28.55 0.27 19.57
CA SER A 63 -30.00 0.09 19.54
C SER A 63 -30.49 -0.85 20.63
N LEU A 64 -29.83 -2.00 20.82
CA LEU A 64 -30.16 -2.95 21.87
C LEU A 64 -29.95 -2.37 23.27
N LYS A 65 -28.87 -1.63 23.45
CA LYS A 65 -28.58 -0.97 24.73
C LYS A 65 -29.62 0.06 25.09
N LYS A 66 -30.01 0.88 24.12
CA LYS A 66 -31.08 1.87 24.30
C LYS A 66 -32.43 1.19 24.60
N ASN A 67 -32.76 0.12 23.88
CA ASN A 67 -33.95 -0.64 24.10
C ASN A 67 -34.00 -1.24 25.52
N ASN A 68 -32.90 -1.75 26.03
CA ASN A 68 -32.81 -2.21 27.43
C ASN A 68 -33.05 -1.08 28.43
N GLU A 69 -32.48 0.09 28.19
CA GLU A 69 -32.72 1.27 29.06
C GLU A 69 -34.18 1.65 29.05
N ASP A 70 -34.84 1.66 27.88
CA ASP A 70 -36.25 1.96 27.75
C ASP A 70 -37.13 0.90 28.45
N LEU A 71 -36.79 -0.39 28.33
CA LEU A 71 -37.50 -1.47 29.00
C LEU A 71 -37.34 -1.39 30.53
N MET A 72 -36.19 -1.05 31.05
CA MET A 72 -35.97 -0.81 32.48
C MET A 72 -36.76 0.38 32.97
N SER A 73 -36.76 1.48 32.21
CA SER A 73 -37.53 2.72 32.60
C SER A 73 -39.03 2.47 32.58
N ALA A 74 -39.53 1.61 31.68
CA ALA A 74 -40.94 1.26 31.58
C ALA A 74 -41.47 0.47 32.80
N GLU A 75 -40.58 -0.13 33.59
CA GLU A 75 -40.96 -0.84 34.83
C GLU A 75 -41.24 0.10 35.99
N PHE A 76 -40.93 1.38 35.87
CA PHE A 76 -41.06 2.38 36.93
C PHE A 76 -41.97 3.51 36.51
N CYS A 77 -42.74 4.03 37.52
CA CYS A 77 -43.55 5.25 37.32
C CYS A 77 -42.63 6.48 37.12
N PRO A 78 -42.81 7.26 36.03
CA PRO A 78 -41.97 8.44 35.80
C PRO A 78 -42.20 9.56 36.82
N LEU A 79 -43.35 9.54 37.55
CA LEU A 79 -43.66 10.56 38.53
C LEU A 79 -43.16 10.21 39.94
N CYS A 80 -43.55 9.01 40.46
CA CYS A 80 -43.22 8.60 41.82
C CYS A 80 -42.05 7.67 41.96
N LYS A 81 -41.47 7.18 40.82
CA LYS A 81 -40.34 6.27 40.78
C LYS A 81 -40.58 4.88 41.38
N ARG A 82 -41.81 4.52 41.67
CA ARG A 82 -42.18 3.19 42.16
C ARG A 82 -42.22 2.20 41.00
N LYS A 83 -41.79 0.95 41.29
CA LYS A 83 -41.86 -0.16 40.34
C LYS A 83 -43.33 -0.58 40.16
N PHE A 84 -43.73 -0.82 38.91
CA PHE A 84 -45.04 -1.40 38.61
C PHE A 84 -45.03 -2.90 38.92
N ASP A 85 -46.08 -3.42 39.58
CA ASP A 85 -46.13 -4.79 40.05
C ASP A 85 -46.34 -5.82 38.91
N ASN A 86 -46.93 -5.41 37.81
CA ASN A 86 -47.36 -6.27 36.71
C ASN A 86 -46.54 -6.04 35.40
N ILE A 87 -45.46 -5.34 35.47
CA ILE A 87 -44.56 -5.14 34.37
C ILE A 87 -43.19 -5.75 34.70
N ASP A 88 -42.83 -6.83 33.99
CA ASP A 88 -41.57 -7.51 34.12
C ASP A 88 -40.95 -7.71 32.74
N ASN A 89 -39.96 -6.90 32.43
CA ASN A 89 -39.22 -6.95 31.18
C ASN A 89 -37.89 -7.76 31.25
N SER A 90 -37.68 -8.43 32.40
CA SER A 90 -36.42 -9.16 32.64
C SER A 90 -36.06 -10.20 31.56
N GLY A 91 -37.08 -10.88 31.06
CA GLY A 91 -36.90 -11.86 29.97
C GLY A 91 -36.45 -11.23 28.66
N LEU A 92 -37.04 -10.10 28.28
CA LEU A 92 -36.69 -9.34 27.09
C LEU A 92 -35.27 -8.72 27.21
N ILE A 93 -34.96 -8.18 28.39
CA ILE A 93 -33.66 -7.60 28.70
C ILE A 93 -32.59 -8.68 28.63
N LYS A 94 -32.84 -9.87 29.17
CA LYS A 94 -31.92 -11.00 29.13
C LYS A 94 -31.67 -11.48 27.69
N GLU A 95 -32.70 -11.53 26.86
CA GLU A 95 -32.57 -11.85 25.45
C GLU A 95 -31.75 -10.80 24.69
N ASN A 96 -32.01 -9.53 24.95
CA ASN A 96 -31.21 -8.44 24.39
C ASN A 96 -29.77 -8.49 24.85
N ASP A 97 -29.49 -8.84 26.10
CA ASP A 97 -28.12 -9.00 26.63
C ASP A 97 -27.36 -10.10 25.88
N LYS A 98 -28.02 -11.19 25.51
CA LYS A 98 -27.42 -12.23 24.66
C LYS A 98 -27.06 -11.70 23.27
N LYS A 99 -27.92 -10.91 22.67
CA LYS A 99 -27.66 -10.27 21.38
C LYS A 99 -26.53 -9.24 21.47
N ILE A 100 -26.47 -8.50 22.55
CA ILE A 100 -25.38 -7.55 22.84
C ILE A 100 -24.06 -8.29 22.96
N ALA A 101 -24.02 -9.40 23.69
CA ALA A 101 -22.82 -10.25 23.81
C ALA A 101 -22.36 -10.80 22.46
N TYR A 102 -23.30 -11.20 21.61
CA TYR A 102 -23.02 -11.61 20.24
C TYR A 102 -22.36 -10.49 19.43
N CYS A 103 -22.94 -9.28 19.48
CA CYS A 103 -22.36 -8.10 18.80
C CYS A 103 -20.93 -7.81 19.26
N ILE A 104 -20.66 -7.88 20.55
CA ILE A 104 -19.33 -7.67 21.13
C ILE A 104 -18.35 -8.72 20.65
N ASN A 105 -18.73 -10.01 20.68
CA ASN A 105 -17.87 -11.11 20.27
C ASN A 105 -17.56 -11.09 18.77
N GLU A 106 -18.56 -10.85 17.93
CA GLU A 106 -18.34 -10.71 16.50
C GLU A 106 -17.51 -9.47 16.16
N GLY A 107 -17.73 -8.36 16.88
CA GLY A 107 -16.92 -7.16 16.74
C GLY A 107 -15.45 -7.40 17.07
N LYS A 108 -15.15 -8.18 18.11
CA LYS A 108 -13.78 -8.57 18.48
C LYS A 108 -13.11 -9.44 17.43
N LYS A 109 -13.84 -10.41 16.88
CA LYS A 109 -13.34 -11.27 15.79
C LYS A 109 -12.99 -10.45 14.54
N LEU A 110 -13.86 -9.53 14.16
CA LEU A 110 -13.62 -8.64 13.01
C LEU A 110 -12.44 -7.71 13.25
N LYS A 111 -12.30 -7.18 14.45
CA LYS A 111 -11.14 -6.35 14.84
C LYS A 111 -9.83 -7.13 14.73
N SER A 112 -9.80 -8.35 15.25
CA SER A 112 -8.62 -9.22 15.17
C SER A 112 -8.25 -9.52 13.72
N ARG A 113 -9.24 -9.82 12.88
CA ARG A 113 -8.99 -10.07 11.46
C ARG A 113 -8.48 -8.82 10.74
N LYS A 114 -9.03 -7.66 11.03
CA LYS A 114 -8.56 -6.39 10.48
C LYS A 114 -7.11 -6.11 10.86
N GLU A 115 -6.72 -6.39 12.11
CA GLU A 115 -5.35 -6.26 12.61
C GLU A 115 -4.39 -7.21 11.90
N GLU A 116 -4.84 -8.38 11.44
CA GLU A 116 -4.05 -9.30 10.62
C GLU A 116 -3.92 -8.83 9.16
N ILE A 117 -4.96 -8.23 8.60
CA ILE A 117 -5.00 -7.77 7.21
C ILE A 117 -4.08 -6.57 6.98
N ILE A 118 -4.06 -5.62 7.89
CA ILE A 118 -3.29 -4.37 7.74
C ILE A 118 -1.81 -4.62 7.46
N PRO A 119 -1.08 -5.43 8.24
CA PRO A 119 0.33 -5.72 7.96
C PRO A 119 0.56 -6.43 6.62
N LEU A 120 -0.35 -7.31 6.21
CA LEU A 120 -0.26 -7.99 4.92
C LEU A 120 -0.40 -7.02 3.75
N MET A 121 -1.32 -6.07 3.85
CA MET A 121 -1.48 -5.00 2.84
C MET A 121 -0.27 -4.06 2.81
N GLU A 122 0.26 -3.69 3.97
CA GLU A 122 1.46 -2.85 4.09
C GLU A 122 2.68 -3.51 3.45
N GLU A 123 2.84 -4.83 3.61
CA GLU A 123 3.93 -5.57 2.98
C GLU A 123 3.82 -5.53 1.45
N ILE A 124 2.62 -5.71 0.91
CA ILE A 124 2.37 -5.61 -0.53
C ILE A 124 2.66 -4.18 -1.03
N GLU A 125 2.25 -3.16 -0.27
CA GLU A 125 2.56 -1.75 -0.58
C GLU A 125 4.08 -1.49 -0.60
N ARG A 126 4.84 -2.05 0.33
CA ARG A 126 6.31 -1.95 0.32
C ARG A 126 6.92 -2.59 -0.93
N LYS A 127 6.41 -3.75 -1.32
CA LYS A 127 6.85 -4.41 -2.56
C LYS A 127 6.52 -3.59 -3.81
N ARG A 128 5.34 -2.99 -3.86
CA ARG A 128 4.95 -2.06 -4.94
C ARG A 128 5.89 -0.88 -5.04
N GLU A 129 6.23 -0.27 -3.90
CA GLU A 129 7.16 0.87 -3.87
C GLU A 129 8.56 0.48 -4.34
N ARG A 130 9.08 -0.65 -3.85
CA ARG A 130 10.36 -1.18 -4.33
C ARG A 130 10.36 -1.46 -5.83
N LEU A 131 9.26 -1.98 -6.36
CA LEU A 131 9.12 -2.22 -7.80
C LEU A 131 9.12 -0.91 -8.59
N ARG A 132 8.45 0.13 -8.10
CA ARG A 132 8.49 1.46 -8.72
C ARG A 132 9.90 2.04 -8.75
N GLU A 133 10.63 1.95 -7.65
CA GLU A 133 12.02 2.39 -7.57
C GLU A 133 12.91 1.63 -8.52
N LYS A 134 12.75 0.30 -8.60
CA LYS A 134 13.46 -0.56 -9.54
C LYS A 134 13.17 -0.14 -10.99
N ASN A 135 11.92 0.09 -11.34
CA ASN A 135 11.51 0.51 -12.68
C ASN A 135 12.11 1.88 -13.05
N LYS A 136 12.14 2.83 -12.13
CA LYS A 136 12.79 4.13 -12.33
C LYS A 136 14.29 3.96 -12.62
N LEU A 137 14.93 3.08 -11.87
CA LEU A 137 16.35 2.77 -12.07
C LEU A 137 16.61 2.12 -13.44
N GLU A 138 15.78 1.18 -13.86
CA GLU A 138 15.84 0.58 -15.19
C GLU A 138 15.69 1.61 -16.31
N ILE A 139 14.77 2.55 -16.18
CA ILE A 139 14.57 3.65 -17.13
C ILE A 139 15.83 4.54 -17.21
N ARG A 140 16.41 4.88 -16.06
CA ARG A 140 17.64 5.68 -16.00
C ARG A 140 18.82 4.96 -16.66
N ILE A 141 18.98 3.68 -16.39
CA ILE A 141 20.01 2.84 -17.00
C ILE A 141 19.83 2.79 -18.52
N ALA A 142 18.61 2.60 -19.00
CA ALA A 142 18.32 2.59 -20.45
C ALA A 142 18.67 3.93 -21.09
N ALA A 143 18.35 5.05 -20.44
CA ALA A 143 18.69 6.40 -20.93
C ALA A 143 20.22 6.59 -21.01
N LEU A 144 20.97 6.18 -19.98
CA LEU A 144 22.43 6.27 -19.97
C LEU A 144 23.07 5.38 -21.03
N ASN A 145 22.55 4.17 -21.24
CA ASN A 145 23.01 3.27 -22.31
C ASN A 145 22.85 3.93 -23.68
N THR A 146 21.72 4.59 -23.93
CA THR A 146 21.49 5.33 -25.18
C THR A 146 22.49 6.46 -25.34
N GLN A 147 22.76 7.22 -24.28
CA GLN A 147 23.77 8.29 -24.29
C GLN A 147 25.18 7.77 -24.58
N VAL A 148 25.56 6.64 -24.00
CA VAL A 148 26.86 6.01 -24.26
C VAL A 148 26.98 5.57 -25.72
N VAL A 149 25.94 4.97 -26.29
CA VAL A 149 25.89 4.57 -27.70
C VAL A 149 26.05 5.79 -28.61
N THR A 150 25.35 6.88 -28.31
CA THR A 150 25.47 8.14 -29.06
C THR A 150 26.89 8.71 -29.00
N LEU A 151 27.51 8.76 -27.80
CA LEU A 151 28.89 9.23 -27.63
C LEU A 151 29.91 8.37 -28.39
N ARG A 152 29.72 7.08 -28.41
CA ARG A 152 30.58 6.18 -29.20
C ARG A 152 30.45 6.43 -30.70
N SER A 153 29.25 6.62 -31.19
CA SER A 153 28.97 6.95 -32.57
C SER A 153 29.59 8.29 -32.96
N ASP A 154 29.46 9.31 -32.13
CA ASP A 154 30.06 10.62 -32.36
C ASP A 154 31.58 10.56 -32.35
N CYS A 155 32.16 9.78 -31.46
CA CYS A 155 33.60 9.56 -31.40
C CYS A 155 34.13 8.91 -32.68
N ILE A 156 33.48 7.87 -33.17
CA ILE A 156 33.81 7.20 -34.43
C ILE A 156 33.73 8.19 -35.59
N SER A 157 32.68 8.98 -35.67
CA SER A 157 32.51 9.99 -36.71
C SER A 157 33.62 11.03 -36.71
N ILE A 158 33.99 11.55 -35.54
CA ILE A 158 35.12 12.50 -35.42
C ILE A 158 36.44 11.87 -35.77
N ASN A 159 36.71 10.64 -35.35
CA ASN A 159 37.92 9.92 -35.71
C ASN A 159 38.06 9.74 -37.22
N ASN A 160 36.96 9.42 -37.89
CA ASN A 160 36.94 9.27 -39.36
C ASN A 160 37.23 10.62 -40.04
N THR A 161 36.69 11.72 -39.54
CA THR A 161 36.95 13.05 -40.07
C THR A 161 38.41 13.46 -39.88
N ILE A 162 39.00 13.20 -38.71
CA ILE A 162 40.40 13.47 -38.42
C ILE A 162 41.29 12.68 -39.37
N LYS A 163 40.97 11.41 -39.56
CA LYS A 163 41.73 10.54 -40.47
C LYS A 163 41.69 11.05 -41.91
N GLN A 164 40.52 11.47 -42.40
CA GLN A 164 40.37 12.01 -43.76
C GLN A 164 41.19 13.31 -43.94
N LEU A 165 41.23 14.18 -42.93
CA LEU A 165 41.98 15.42 -42.98
C LEU A 165 43.51 15.16 -42.98
N ASN A 166 43.96 14.14 -42.27
CA ASN A 166 45.38 13.78 -42.18
C ASN A 166 45.88 13.07 -43.45
N ASP A 167 45.00 12.38 -44.16
CA ASP A 167 45.35 11.65 -45.39
C ASP A 167 45.34 12.54 -46.66
N ASN A 168 44.90 13.80 -46.54
CA ASN A 168 44.95 14.82 -47.58
C ASN A 168 46.13 15.76 -47.34
#